data_0a20f2e53af7ceeba78634e67bb8d71c
#
_entry.id   0a20f2e53af7ceeba78634e67bb8d71c
#
_cell.length_a   1.000
_cell.length_b   1.000
_cell.length_c   1.000
_cell.angle_alpha   90.00
_cell.angle_beta   90.00
_cell.angle_gamma   90.00
#
_symmetry.space_group_name_H-M   'P 1'
#
loop_
_entity.id
_entity.type
_entity.pdbx_description
1 polymer ?
#
loop_
_entity_poly.entity_id
_entity_poly.type
_entity_poly.pdbx_seq_one_letter_code
_entity_poly.pdbx_strand_id
1 'polypeptide(L)'
;THQGMLFPTGQTTTDEGSRNFARFITSGYDAVKEIYPDAKVIVHLDQGQRASLYNSIFDGLKQNGGKWDIIGMSLYPDMMPDEGEPDDWEAMNNACIANMKALIAKYNTPVMMCEIGVNWNYEKAEAFFTDFMTKAKEIDQCLGVFTWEPQCYGGWKGYHKGMFDDSGRPTDSFNAFKR
;
A
#
# COMPACT_ATOMS: atom_id res chain seq x y z
N THR A 1 -0.06 -6.66 -9.98
CA THR A 1 0.41 -6.62 -11.38
C THR A 1 -0.30 -7.69 -12.17
N HIS A 2 -0.90 -7.32 -13.29
CA HIS A 2 -1.51 -8.28 -14.21
C HIS A 2 -0.43 -9.24 -14.71
N GLN A 3 -0.51 -10.50 -14.32
CA GLN A 3 0.47 -11.53 -14.71
C GLN A 3 0.71 -11.54 -16.22
N GLY A 4 -0.33 -11.31 -17.04
CA GLY A 4 -0.23 -11.28 -18.51
C GLY A 4 0.56 -10.10 -19.10
N MET A 5 0.84 -9.05 -18.33
CA MET A 5 1.61 -7.89 -18.83
C MET A 5 3.11 -7.98 -18.52
N LEU A 6 3.47 -8.57 -17.38
CA LEU A 6 4.85 -8.62 -16.90
C LEU A 6 5.46 -10.02 -16.95
N PHE A 7 4.65 -11.07 -16.95
CA PHE A 7 5.12 -12.45 -17.00
C PHE A 7 5.32 -12.92 -18.44
N PRO A 8 6.41 -13.69 -18.72
CA PRO A 8 7.49 -14.01 -17.78
C PRO A 8 8.56 -12.93 -17.68
N THR A 9 8.54 -11.90 -18.53
CA THR A 9 9.64 -10.95 -18.74
C THR A 9 10.06 -10.18 -17.50
N GLY A 10 9.09 -9.76 -16.67
CA GLY A 10 9.32 -9.00 -15.43
C GLY A 10 9.06 -9.81 -14.16
N GLN A 11 9.22 -11.12 -14.20
CA GLN A 11 9.02 -11.99 -13.04
C GLN A 11 10.14 -11.82 -12.01
N THR A 12 9.85 -11.13 -10.92
CA THR A 12 10.85 -10.74 -9.90
C THR A 12 11.46 -11.88 -9.09
N THR A 13 10.98 -13.12 -9.28
CA THR A 13 11.56 -14.33 -8.70
C THR A 13 12.78 -14.86 -9.45
N THR A 14 13.13 -14.25 -10.59
CA THR A 14 14.33 -14.57 -11.36
C THR A 14 15.22 -13.34 -11.49
N ASP A 15 16.53 -13.51 -11.61
CA ASP A 15 17.49 -12.41 -11.77
C ASP A 15 17.21 -11.58 -13.04
N GLU A 16 16.88 -12.23 -14.13
CA GLU A 16 16.53 -11.56 -15.38
C GLU A 16 15.23 -10.77 -15.23
N GLY A 17 14.21 -11.38 -14.66
CA GLY A 17 12.93 -10.72 -14.41
C GLY A 17 13.05 -9.53 -13.46
N SER A 18 13.88 -9.63 -12.41
CA SER A 18 14.18 -8.51 -11.51
C SER A 18 14.86 -7.36 -12.24
N ARG A 19 15.84 -7.64 -13.10
CA ARG A 19 16.47 -6.60 -13.95
C ARG A 19 15.45 -5.93 -14.88
N ASN A 20 14.61 -6.73 -15.53
CA ASN A 20 13.60 -6.21 -16.44
C ASN A 20 12.55 -5.38 -15.70
N PHE A 21 12.11 -5.84 -14.53
CA PHE A 21 11.18 -5.09 -13.70
C PHE A 21 11.76 -3.73 -13.27
N ALA A 22 13.03 -3.70 -12.83
CA ALA A 22 13.72 -2.45 -12.51
C ALA A 22 13.81 -1.50 -13.71
N ARG A 23 14.03 -2.02 -14.92
CA ARG A 23 14.03 -1.21 -16.15
C ARG A 23 12.66 -0.64 -16.47
N PHE A 24 11.57 -1.41 -16.29
CA PHE A 24 10.21 -0.90 -16.48
C PHE A 24 9.89 0.24 -15.50
N ILE A 25 10.18 0.05 -14.22
CA ILE A 25 9.98 1.08 -13.20
C ILE A 25 10.81 2.34 -13.51
N THR A 26 12.09 2.18 -13.85
CA THR A 26 12.97 3.29 -14.18
C THR A 26 12.51 4.04 -15.42
N SER A 27 12.07 3.34 -16.48
CA SER A 27 11.55 3.99 -17.67
C SER A 27 10.32 4.84 -17.38
N GLY A 28 9.40 4.36 -16.54
CA GLY A 28 8.26 5.13 -16.08
C GLY A 28 8.66 6.33 -15.22
N TYR A 29 9.62 6.14 -14.31
CA TYR A 29 10.17 7.21 -13.49
C TYR A 29 10.77 8.33 -14.35
N ASP A 30 11.66 7.97 -15.28
CA ASP A 30 12.37 8.94 -16.14
C ASP A 30 11.38 9.72 -17.03
N ALA A 31 10.36 9.03 -17.60
CA ALA A 31 9.32 9.68 -18.39
C ALA A 31 8.50 10.70 -17.58
N VAL A 32 8.16 10.39 -16.32
CA VAL A 32 7.48 11.36 -15.44
C VAL A 32 8.39 12.55 -15.16
N LYS A 33 9.66 12.31 -14.85
CA LYS A 33 10.62 13.37 -14.51
C LYS A 33 10.98 14.26 -15.69
N GLU A 34 10.91 13.75 -16.90
CA GLU A 34 11.12 14.53 -18.11
C GLU A 34 10.07 15.64 -18.26
N ILE A 35 8.81 15.34 -17.94
CA ILE A 35 7.69 16.28 -18.11
C ILE A 35 7.40 17.06 -16.82
N TYR A 36 7.51 16.37 -15.66
CA TYR A 36 7.20 16.92 -14.34
C TYR A 36 8.35 16.66 -13.37
N PRO A 37 9.44 17.46 -13.43
CA PRO A 37 10.65 17.19 -12.62
C PRO A 37 10.41 17.09 -11.11
N ASP A 38 9.45 17.88 -10.60
CA ASP A 38 9.12 17.94 -9.16
C ASP A 38 8.11 16.88 -8.72
N ALA A 39 7.43 16.20 -9.66
CA ALA A 39 6.47 15.15 -9.32
C ALA A 39 7.17 13.99 -8.61
N LYS A 40 6.50 13.44 -7.60
CA LYS A 40 6.98 12.26 -6.87
C LYS A 40 6.43 10.99 -7.50
N VAL A 41 7.32 10.04 -7.76
CA VAL A 41 6.97 8.73 -8.30
C VAL A 41 6.90 7.71 -7.17
N ILE A 42 5.73 7.10 -7.01
CA ILE A 42 5.45 6.09 -5.99
C ILE A 42 5.53 4.70 -6.63
N VAL A 43 6.33 3.82 -6.07
CA VAL A 43 6.24 2.39 -6.35
C VAL A 43 5.36 1.77 -5.27
N HIS A 44 4.18 1.30 -5.68
CA HIS A 44 3.12 0.87 -4.80
C HIS A 44 2.94 -0.65 -4.85
N LEU A 45 2.94 -1.28 -3.69
CA LEU A 45 2.67 -2.71 -3.50
C LEU A 45 1.50 -2.91 -2.55
N ASP A 46 0.77 -4.01 -2.76
CA ASP A 46 -0.25 -4.49 -1.85
C ASP A 46 0.35 -5.21 -0.62
N GLN A 47 -0.50 -5.61 0.33
CA GLN A 47 -0.13 -6.38 1.53
C GLN A 47 0.96 -5.73 2.37
N GLY A 48 0.72 -4.51 2.83
CA GLY A 48 1.67 -3.70 3.61
C GLY A 48 2.23 -4.36 4.86
N GLN A 49 1.52 -5.34 5.44
CA GLN A 49 1.96 -6.14 6.58
C GLN A 49 3.07 -7.15 6.23
N ARG A 50 3.30 -7.45 4.93
CA ARG A 50 4.26 -8.47 4.47
C ARG A 50 5.65 -7.89 4.20
N ALA A 51 6.46 -7.72 5.23
CA ALA A 51 7.81 -7.18 5.12
C ALA A 51 8.70 -7.96 4.11
N SER A 52 8.55 -9.29 4.02
CA SER A 52 9.32 -10.12 3.09
C SER A 52 9.03 -9.77 1.63
N LEU A 53 7.76 -9.51 1.28
CA LEU A 53 7.36 -9.09 -0.06
C LEU A 53 8.02 -7.76 -0.45
N TYR A 54 7.93 -6.76 0.43
CA TYR A 54 8.54 -5.44 0.20
C TYR A 54 10.05 -5.53 0.09
N ASN A 55 10.70 -6.28 0.98
CA ASN A 55 12.14 -6.49 0.91
C ASN A 55 12.55 -7.14 -0.40
N SER A 56 11.87 -8.20 -0.83
CA SER A 56 12.20 -8.89 -2.09
C SER A 56 12.13 -7.94 -3.30
N ILE A 57 11.06 -7.15 -3.39
CA ILE A 57 10.84 -6.25 -4.53
C ILE A 57 11.82 -5.06 -4.48
N PHE A 58 11.92 -4.36 -3.35
CA PHE A 58 12.75 -3.15 -3.26
C PHE A 58 14.25 -3.44 -3.21
N ASP A 59 14.68 -4.60 -2.67
CA ASP A 59 16.07 -5.05 -2.81
C ASP A 59 16.41 -5.34 -4.28
N GLY A 60 15.50 -6.03 -5.00
CA GLY A 60 15.66 -6.28 -6.43
C GLY A 60 15.73 -4.98 -7.25
N LEU A 61 14.85 -4.01 -6.96
CA LEU A 61 14.90 -2.69 -7.60
C LEU A 61 16.23 -1.98 -7.31
N LYS A 62 16.63 -1.91 -6.04
CA LYS A 62 17.88 -1.23 -5.63
C LYS A 62 19.12 -1.86 -6.27
N GLN A 63 19.19 -3.19 -6.30
CA GLN A 63 20.31 -3.93 -6.90
C GLN A 63 20.44 -3.71 -8.41
N ASN A 64 19.30 -3.47 -9.08
CA ASN A 64 19.25 -3.31 -10.54
C ASN A 64 19.07 -1.84 -10.99
N GLY A 65 19.32 -0.87 -10.11
CA GLY A 65 19.26 0.56 -10.45
C GLY A 65 17.86 1.11 -10.67
N GLY A 66 16.85 0.47 -10.09
CA GLY A 66 15.45 0.97 -10.09
C GLY A 66 15.35 2.30 -9.36
N LYS A 67 14.44 3.18 -9.84
CA LYS A 67 14.24 4.52 -9.31
C LYS A 67 12.82 4.68 -8.76
N TRP A 68 12.70 5.32 -7.60
CA TRP A 68 11.43 5.71 -6.97
C TRP A 68 11.67 6.85 -5.98
N ASP A 69 10.63 7.63 -5.67
CA ASP A 69 10.70 8.69 -4.66
C ASP A 69 10.00 8.29 -3.35
N ILE A 70 8.96 7.44 -3.44
CA ILE A 70 8.11 7.04 -2.31
C ILE A 70 7.77 5.56 -2.44
N ILE A 71 7.71 4.87 -1.30
CA ILE A 71 7.20 3.50 -1.21
C ILE A 71 5.71 3.57 -0.86
N GLY A 72 4.85 3.15 -1.78
CA GLY A 72 3.40 3.03 -1.58
C GLY A 72 3.01 1.67 -1.02
N MET A 73 1.99 1.66 -0.17
CA MET A 73 1.51 0.46 0.53
C MET A 73 -0.01 0.37 0.48
N SER A 74 -0.56 -0.85 0.48
CA SER A 74 -1.99 -1.10 0.73
C SER A 74 -2.17 -2.02 1.93
N LEU A 75 -3.32 -1.89 2.62
CA LEU A 75 -3.69 -2.74 3.74
C LEU A 75 -5.19 -3.04 3.76
N TYR A 76 -5.54 -4.32 3.70
CA TYR A 76 -6.91 -4.83 3.71
C TYR A 76 -7.02 -6.06 4.64
N PRO A 77 -7.28 -5.87 5.94
CA PRO A 77 -7.20 -6.94 6.94
C PRO A 77 -8.32 -7.99 6.86
N ASP A 78 -9.39 -7.71 6.13
CA ASP A 78 -10.49 -8.64 5.87
C ASP A 78 -10.28 -9.52 4.61
N MET A 79 -9.16 -9.37 3.94
CA MET A 79 -8.69 -10.36 2.97
C MET A 79 -8.03 -11.51 3.73
N MET A 80 -8.31 -12.75 3.31
CA MET A 80 -7.77 -13.94 3.99
C MET A 80 -6.24 -13.82 4.14
N PRO A 81 -5.73 -13.95 5.37
CA PRO A 81 -4.28 -13.94 5.56
C PRO A 81 -3.65 -15.13 4.85
N ASP A 82 -2.47 -14.92 4.26
CA ASP A 82 -1.65 -16.02 3.76
C ASP A 82 -1.08 -16.82 4.96
N GLU A 83 -0.60 -18.04 4.70
CA GLU A 83 -0.02 -18.89 5.72
C GLU A 83 1.10 -18.17 6.49
N GLY A 84 0.96 -18.09 7.80
CA GLY A 84 1.91 -17.43 8.69
C GLY A 84 1.73 -15.92 8.87
N GLU A 85 0.65 -15.33 8.33
CA GLU A 85 0.31 -13.93 8.55
C GLU A 85 -0.61 -13.73 9.77
N PRO A 86 -0.64 -12.50 10.32
CA PRO A 86 -1.59 -12.16 11.37
C PRO A 86 -3.04 -12.38 10.91
N ASP A 87 -3.87 -12.92 11.78
CA ASP A 87 -5.27 -13.25 11.52
C ASP A 87 -6.25 -12.19 12.05
N ASP A 88 -5.75 -11.15 12.71
CA ASP A 88 -6.54 -10.06 13.21
C ASP A 88 -6.05 -8.69 12.71
N TRP A 89 -6.94 -7.72 12.68
CA TRP A 89 -6.66 -6.39 12.16
C TRP A 89 -5.64 -5.59 13.00
N GLU A 90 -5.59 -5.80 14.32
CA GLU A 90 -4.64 -5.11 15.19
C GLU A 90 -3.21 -5.60 14.92
N ALA A 91 -3.04 -6.91 14.80
CA ALA A 91 -1.76 -7.50 14.44
C ALA A 91 -1.33 -7.09 13.03
N MET A 92 -2.26 -7.03 12.06
CA MET A 92 -1.98 -6.54 10.70
C MET A 92 -1.57 -5.06 10.69
N ASN A 93 -2.26 -4.20 11.43
CA ASN A 93 -1.87 -2.81 11.60
C ASN A 93 -0.45 -2.70 12.17
N ASN A 94 -0.17 -3.42 13.25
CA ASN A 94 1.14 -3.42 13.90
C ASN A 94 2.24 -3.90 12.96
N ALA A 95 2.01 -4.97 12.21
CA ALA A 95 2.96 -5.50 11.23
C ALA A 95 3.21 -4.49 10.09
N CYS A 96 2.16 -3.83 9.60
CA CYS A 96 2.28 -2.81 8.55
C CYS A 96 3.07 -1.58 9.04
N ILE A 97 2.77 -1.07 10.22
CA ILE A 97 3.49 0.05 10.87
C ILE A 97 4.97 -0.31 11.10
N ALA A 98 5.24 -1.53 11.56
CA ALA A 98 6.62 -2.00 11.72
C ALA A 98 7.35 -2.07 10.37
N ASN A 99 6.68 -2.55 9.32
CA ASN A 99 7.22 -2.59 7.96
C ASN A 99 7.51 -1.19 7.43
N MET A 100 6.59 -0.21 7.60
CA MET A 100 6.83 1.19 7.23
C MET A 100 8.13 1.73 7.84
N LYS A 101 8.31 1.57 9.15
CA LYS A 101 9.51 2.01 9.87
C LYS A 101 10.78 1.31 9.35
N ALA A 102 10.71 0.01 9.09
CA ALA A 102 11.82 -0.78 8.57
C ALA A 102 12.22 -0.35 7.14
N LEU A 103 11.24 -0.09 6.27
CA LEU A 103 11.45 0.36 4.89
C LEU A 103 12.11 1.75 4.86
N ILE A 104 11.63 2.69 5.67
CA ILE A 104 12.24 4.01 5.82
C ILE A 104 13.71 3.88 6.23
N ALA A 105 13.98 3.10 7.28
CA ALA A 105 15.33 2.90 7.79
C ALA A 105 16.27 2.24 6.75
N LYS A 106 15.74 1.27 5.98
CA LYS A 106 16.53 0.49 5.03
C LYS A 106 16.83 1.24 3.73
N TYR A 107 15.84 1.97 3.20
CA TYR A 107 15.94 2.60 1.88
C TYR A 107 16.13 4.12 1.96
N ASN A 108 16.03 4.71 3.14
CA ASN A 108 16.06 6.17 3.35
C ASN A 108 15.04 6.88 2.43
N THR A 109 13.83 6.34 2.36
CA THR A 109 12.77 6.75 1.44
C THR A 109 11.46 6.88 2.23
N PRO A 110 10.70 7.97 2.05
CA PRO A 110 9.40 8.11 2.69
C PRO A 110 8.41 7.05 2.22
N VAL A 111 7.43 6.77 3.06
CA VAL A 111 6.33 5.84 2.76
C VAL A 111 5.00 6.56 2.68
N MET A 112 4.02 5.95 2.02
CA MET A 112 2.65 6.42 1.95
C MET A 112 1.70 5.22 1.96
N MET A 113 0.68 5.26 2.79
CA MET A 113 -0.45 4.33 2.66
C MET A 113 -1.33 4.81 1.53
N CYS A 114 -1.18 4.20 0.35
CA CYS A 114 -1.93 4.57 -0.86
C CYS A 114 -3.34 4.00 -0.87
N GLU A 115 -3.54 2.86 -0.19
CA GLU A 115 -4.85 2.24 -0.07
C GLU A 115 -4.99 1.60 1.31
N ILE A 116 -6.09 1.90 1.98
CA ILE A 116 -6.49 1.20 3.21
C ILE A 116 -8.00 1.05 3.21
N GLY A 117 -8.49 -0.13 3.62
CA GLY A 117 -9.92 -0.38 3.64
C GLY A 117 -10.29 -1.65 4.38
N VAL A 118 -11.52 -1.67 4.84
CA VAL A 118 -12.19 -2.81 5.46
C VAL A 118 -13.68 -2.72 5.11
N ASN A 119 -14.41 -3.82 5.12
CA ASN A 119 -15.84 -3.79 4.78
C ASN A 119 -16.57 -2.72 5.62
N TRP A 120 -17.38 -1.90 4.95
CA TRP A 120 -18.04 -0.76 5.56
C TRP A 120 -18.91 -1.15 6.79
N ASN A 121 -19.46 -2.38 6.80
CA ASN A 121 -20.28 -2.93 7.88
C ASN A 121 -19.49 -3.76 8.91
N TYR A 122 -18.16 -3.74 8.84
CA TYR A 122 -17.33 -4.39 9.85
C TYR A 122 -17.42 -3.63 11.17
N GLU A 123 -17.84 -4.30 12.24
CA GLU A 123 -18.10 -3.65 13.53
C GLU A 123 -16.89 -2.94 14.16
N LYS A 124 -15.67 -3.32 13.76
CA LYS A 124 -14.41 -2.72 14.21
C LYS A 124 -13.82 -1.73 13.21
N ALA A 125 -14.54 -1.34 12.16
CA ALA A 125 -14.01 -0.49 11.09
C ALA A 125 -13.46 0.84 11.62
N GLU A 126 -14.21 1.56 12.48
CA GLU A 126 -13.74 2.81 13.09
C GLU A 126 -12.47 2.59 13.94
N ALA A 127 -12.44 1.52 14.74
CA ALA A 127 -11.29 1.19 15.58
C ALA A 127 -10.05 0.87 14.73
N PHE A 128 -10.22 0.09 13.66
CA PHE A 128 -9.17 -0.24 12.69
C PHE A 128 -8.54 1.01 12.09
N PHE A 129 -9.33 1.92 11.54
CA PHE A 129 -8.84 3.15 10.94
C PHE A 129 -8.20 4.07 11.99
N THR A 130 -8.83 4.21 13.16
CA THR A 130 -8.33 5.08 14.24
C THR A 130 -6.96 4.63 14.75
N ASP A 131 -6.81 3.34 14.98
CA ASP A 131 -5.54 2.73 15.43
C ASP A 131 -4.44 2.96 14.38
N PHE A 132 -4.72 2.63 13.10
CA PHE A 132 -3.75 2.82 12.04
C PHE A 132 -3.33 4.29 11.87
N MET A 133 -4.31 5.20 11.81
CA MET A 133 -4.06 6.64 11.66
C MET A 133 -3.25 7.22 12.81
N THR A 134 -3.54 6.78 14.04
CA THR A 134 -2.79 7.21 15.23
C THR A 134 -1.33 6.81 15.13
N LYS A 135 -1.06 5.55 14.80
CA LYS A 135 0.30 5.02 14.67
C LYS A 135 1.06 5.62 13.48
N ALA A 136 0.38 5.83 12.35
CA ALA A 136 0.98 6.41 11.15
C ALA A 136 1.42 7.87 11.36
N LYS A 137 0.68 8.66 12.14
CA LYS A 137 1.04 10.05 12.51
C LYS A 137 2.32 10.14 13.32
N GLU A 138 2.73 9.09 13.99
CA GLU A 138 4.00 9.03 14.75
C GLU A 138 5.23 8.78 13.86
N ILE A 139 5.03 8.57 12.56
CA ILE A 139 6.10 8.27 11.60
C ILE A 139 6.35 9.52 10.75
N ASP A 140 7.41 10.29 11.05
CA ASP A 140 7.73 11.55 10.39
C ASP A 140 7.81 11.46 8.86
N GLN A 141 8.24 10.31 8.34
CA GLN A 141 8.33 10.06 6.90
C GLN A 141 7.13 9.30 6.33
N CYS A 142 6.03 9.17 7.05
CA CYS A 142 4.75 8.75 6.50
C CYS A 142 4.03 9.98 5.91
N LEU A 143 3.95 10.06 4.58
CA LEU A 143 3.44 11.24 3.89
C LEU A 143 1.92 11.37 3.91
N GLY A 144 1.21 10.28 4.22
CA GLY A 144 -0.23 10.28 4.29
C GLY A 144 -0.85 8.90 4.24
N VAL A 145 -2.16 8.87 4.47
CA VAL A 145 -2.99 7.67 4.43
C VAL A 145 -4.24 7.97 3.59
N PHE A 146 -4.49 7.15 2.59
CA PHE A 146 -5.65 7.25 1.71
C PHE A 146 -6.51 5.99 1.80
N THR A 147 -7.81 6.18 1.86
CA THR A 147 -8.77 5.09 1.65
C THR A 147 -8.99 4.91 0.15
N TRP A 148 -9.09 3.66 -0.30
CA TRP A 148 -9.43 3.37 -1.69
C TRP A 148 -10.95 3.47 -1.89
N GLU A 149 -11.37 4.21 -2.93
CA GLU A 149 -12.78 4.37 -3.31
C GLU A 149 -13.72 4.66 -2.11
N PRO A 150 -13.42 5.64 -1.25
CA PRO A 150 -14.16 5.87 -0.02
C PRO A 150 -15.65 6.18 -0.25
N GLN A 151 -15.99 6.74 -1.41
CA GLN A 151 -17.36 7.14 -1.78
C GLN A 151 -18.22 5.97 -2.31
N CYS A 152 -17.66 4.77 -2.48
CA CYS A 152 -18.41 3.62 -2.98
C CYS A 152 -19.44 3.15 -1.98
N TYR A 153 -20.66 2.85 -2.47
CA TYR A 153 -21.76 2.29 -1.69
C TYR A 153 -22.67 1.44 -2.58
N GLY A 154 -23.61 0.70 -1.98
CA GLY A 154 -24.59 -0.11 -2.70
C GLY A 154 -23.96 -1.21 -3.55
N GLY A 155 -22.81 -1.74 -3.16
CA GLY A 155 -22.12 -2.82 -3.87
C GLY A 155 -21.55 -2.42 -5.23
N TRP A 156 -21.19 -1.16 -5.43
CA TRP A 156 -20.59 -0.67 -6.67
C TRP A 156 -19.43 -1.58 -7.15
N LYS A 157 -19.59 -2.20 -8.32
CA LYS A 157 -18.64 -3.18 -8.88
C LYS A 157 -18.22 -4.31 -7.92
N GLY A 158 -19.08 -4.66 -6.96
CA GLY A 158 -18.75 -5.66 -5.93
C GLY A 158 -17.79 -5.18 -4.86
N TYR A 159 -17.48 -3.88 -4.81
CA TYR A 159 -16.62 -3.29 -3.79
C TYR A 159 -17.43 -2.86 -2.57
N HIS A 160 -17.06 -3.34 -1.38
CA HIS A 160 -17.76 -3.10 -0.12
C HIS A 160 -16.87 -2.42 0.95
N LYS A 161 -15.67 -1.95 0.58
CA LYS A 161 -14.68 -1.38 1.50
C LYS A 161 -14.64 0.15 1.47
N GLY A 162 -15.71 0.78 0.97
CA GLY A 162 -15.91 2.23 1.05
C GLY A 162 -16.23 2.69 2.47
N MET A 163 -16.42 3.98 2.63
CA MET A 163 -16.72 4.61 3.92
C MET A 163 -18.19 5.02 4.07
N PHE A 164 -19.04 4.58 3.14
CA PHE A 164 -20.49 4.81 3.17
C PHE A 164 -21.23 3.46 3.27
N ASP A 165 -22.38 3.47 3.95
CA ASP A 165 -23.27 2.32 4.00
C ASP A 165 -23.98 2.11 2.64
N ASP A 166 -24.69 1.00 2.49
CA ASP A 166 -25.40 0.68 1.23
C ASP A 166 -26.48 1.70 0.83
N SER A 167 -26.89 2.57 1.75
CA SER A 167 -27.82 3.67 1.47
C SER A 167 -27.12 4.99 1.09
N GLY A 168 -25.81 5.00 1.07
CA GLY A 168 -25.00 6.18 0.76
C GLY A 168 -24.84 7.14 1.95
N ARG A 169 -25.00 6.68 3.19
CA ARG A 169 -24.74 7.47 4.40
C ARG A 169 -23.31 7.24 4.88
N PRO A 170 -22.59 8.29 5.31
CA PRO A 170 -21.26 8.13 5.87
C PRO A 170 -21.31 7.26 7.14
N THR A 171 -20.34 6.36 7.27
CA THR A 171 -20.15 5.52 8.46
C THR A 171 -19.28 6.20 9.51
N ASP A 172 -19.24 5.63 10.73
CA ASP A 172 -18.39 6.14 11.81
C ASP A 172 -16.88 6.05 11.52
N SER A 173 -16.48 5.26 10.50
CA SER A 173 -15.10 5.20 10.04
C SER A 173 -14.51 6.57 9.66
N PHE A 174 -15.34 7.54 9.26
CA PHE A 174 -14.92 8.92 9.03
C PHE A 174 -14.37 9.62 10.26
N ASN A 175 -14.71 9.18 11.48
CA ASN A 175 -14.22 9.78 12.72
C ASN A 175 -12.69 9.66 12.83
N ALA A 176 -12.09 8.62 12.30
CA ALA A 176 -10.65 8.41 12.27
C ALA A 176 -9.87 9.50 11.52
N PHE A 177 -10.52 10.22 10.60
CA PHE A 177 -9.95 11.27 9.75
C PHE A 177 -10.22 12.70 10.28
N LYS A 178 -10.93 12.84 11.39
CA LYS A 178 -11.12 14.13 12.07
C LYS A 178 -9.80 14.54 12.73
N ARG A 179 -9.44 15.81 12.60
CA ARG A 179 -8.26 16.43 13.23
C ARG A 179 -8.52 16.80 14.67
#